data_486ee1eaaba010e11853c23b5c0ce42b
#
_entry.id   486ee1eaaba010e11853c23b5c0ce42b
#
_cell.length_a   1.000
_cell.length_b   1.000
_cell.length_c   1.000
_cell.angle_alpha   90.00
_cell.angle_beta   90.00
_cell.angle_gamma   90.00
#
_symmetry.space_group_name_H-M   'P 1'
#
loop_
_entity.id
_entity.type
_entity.pdbx_description
1 polymer ?
#
loop_
_entity_poly.entity_id
_entity_poly.type
_entity_poly.pdbx_seq_one_letter_code
_entity_poly.pdbx_strand_id
1 'polypeptide(L)'
;ARSHQADVTGRLVDALKQIDGAYSLVCVADDMLIGVRDPHGVRPLILGKRDDTWLLASESCALDIVGATVVRDLEPGEMLIIDKNGVRSEMPFQQVAPRFCVFEYVYFSRPDSIVEGRGVYHARKAIGGELASESHIDADLIIPVPDSGVPAALGYAEKSGVPFDLGIIRNHYVGRTFIQPTQKGRTDSVKLKHNANPAAVKGKRIVLVDDSIVRGTT
;
A
#
# COMPACT_ATOMS: atom_id res chain seq x y z
N ALA A 1 12.76 19.23 19.58
CA ALA A 1 14.02 18.85 20.23
C ALA A 1 15.04 19.97 20.02
N ARG A 2 15.85 20.30 21.04
CA ARG A 2 16.96 21.24 20.89
C ARG A 2 18.19 20.46 20.44
N SER A 3 18.44 20.40 19.14
CA SER A 3 19.68 19.84 18.60
C SER A 3 20.81 20.87 18.70
N HIS A 4 22.03 20.42 18.93
CA HIS A 4 23.26 21.23 18.90
C HIS A 4 23.94 21.23 17.53
N GLN A 5 23.36 20.54 16.55
CA GLN A 5 23.89 20.49 15.19
C GLN A 5 23.72 21.82 14.47
N ALA A 6 24.72 22.22 13.70
CA ALA A 6 24.71 23.49 12.99
C ALA A 6 23.81 23.46 11.75
N ASP A 7 23.79 22.32 11.05
CA ASP A 7 23.05 22.15 9.79
C ASP A 7 21.68 21.47 9.99
N VAL A 8 20.83 21.58 8.98
CA VAL A 8 19.46 21.06 9.01
C VAL A 8 19.46 19.53 9.02
N THR A 9 20.34 18.88 8.27
CA THR A 9 20.40 17.42 8.18
C THR A 9 20.79 16.80 9.51
N GLY A 10 21.81 17.32 10.18
CA GLY A 10 22.20 16.89 11.52
C GLY A 10 21.10 17.07 12.55
N ARG A 11 20.38 18.23 12.51
CA ARG A 11 19.21 18.45 13.40
C ARG A 11 18.09 17.46 13.15
N LEU A 12 17.83 17.12 11.88
CA LEU A 12 16.84 16.11 11.51
C LEU A 12 17.25 14.73 12.04
N VAL A 13 18.51 14.34 11.87
CA VAL A 13 19.04 13.07 12.39
C VAL A 13 18.90 12.97 13.92
N ASP A 14 19.26 14.05 14.65
CA ASP A 14 19.10 14.09 16.11
C ASP A 14 17.65 13.95 16.55
N ALA A 15 16.73 14.56 15.81
CA ALA A 15 15.29 14.42 16.07
C ALA A 15 14.79 13.00 15.80
N LEU A 16 15.18 12.41 14.67
CA LEU A 16 14.75 11.07 14.26
C LEU A 16 15.32 9.96 15.14
N LYS A 17 16.51 10.14 15.72
CA LYS A 17 17.08 9.22 16.72
C LYS A 17 16.24 9.11 18.00
N GLN A 18 15.33 10.07 18.25
CA GLN A 18 14.43 10.06 19.40
C GLN A 18 13.05 9.48 19.09
N ILE A 19 12.80 9.14 17.81
CA ILE A 19 11.54 8.53 17.38
C ILE A 19 11.67 7.02 17.46
N ASP A 20 10.77 6.40 18.19
CA ASP A 20 10.60 4.96 18.20
C ASP A 20 9.42 4.58 17.30
N GLY A 21 9.66 3.68 16.35
CA GLY A 21 8.65 3.22 15.40
C GLY A 21 9.02 3.41 13.92
N ALA A 22 8.05 3.11 13.04
CA ALA A 22 8.21 3.15 11.61
C ALA A 22 7.93 4.55 11.03
N TYR A 23 8.75 4.98 10.09
CA TYR A 23 8.51 6.20 9.33
C TYR A 23 9.13 6.15 7.93
N SER A 24 8.46 6.81 6.99
CA SER A 24 9.02 7.27 5.72
C SER A 24 8.67 8.74 5.58
N LEU A 25 9.67 9.58 5.58
CA LEU A 25 9.50 11.03 5.64
C LEU A 25 10.06 11.69 4.38
N VAL A 26 9.36 12.71 3.92
CA VAL A 26 9.84 13.64 2.90
C VAL A 26 9.75 15.03 3.50
N CYS A 27 10.87 15.75 3.52
CA CYS A 27 10.96 17.09 4.06
C CYS A 27 11.56 18.03 3.03
N VAL A 28 11.10 19.27 3.04
CA VAL A 28 11.74 20.38 2.31
C VAL A 28 12.27 21.36 3.36
N ALA A 29 13.55 21.63 3.32
CA ALA A 29 14.20 22.56 4.24
C ALA A 29 15.34 23.28 3.55
N ASP A 30 15.39 24.61 3.72
CA ASP A 30 16.25 25.47 2.94
C ASP A 30 16.07 25.18 1.42
N ASP A 31 17.15 24.94 0.69
CA ASP A 31 17.10 24.57 -0.74
C ASP A 31 17.31 23.06 -0.95
N MET A 32 16.84 22.23 -0.01
CA MET A 32 17.00 20.77 -0.05
C MET A 32 15.67 20.03 0.01
N LEU A 33 15.55 18.95 -0.76
CA LEU A 33 14.55 17.92 -0.59
C LEU A 33 15.24 16.73 0.10
N ILE A 34 14.70 16.28 1.23
CA ILE A 34 15.27 15.22 2.06
C ILE A 34 14.26 14.09 2.19
N GLY A 35 14.66 12.88 1.82
CA GLY A 35 13.91 11.64 2.07
C GLY A 35 14.58 10.82 3.16
N VAL A 36 13.82 10.30 4.12
CA VAL A 36 14.37 9.44 5.18
C VAL A 36 13.49 8.22 5.37
N ARG A 37 14.10 7.04 5.31
CA ARG A 37 13.45 5.78 5.61
C ARG A 37 13.91 5.27 6.98
N ASP A 38 12.99 4.74 7.80
CA ASP A 38 13.34 4.26 9.13
C ASP A 38 14.37 3.13 9.11
N PRO A 39 15.13 2.90 10.21
CA PRO A 39 16.21 1.91 10.26
C PRO A 39 15.79 0.47 9.93
N HIS A 40 14.51 0.11 10.21
CA HIS A 40 13.97 -1.21 9.85
C HIS A 40 13.42 -1.27 8.43
N GLY A 41 13.24 -0.13 7.75
CA GLY A 41 12.64 -0.06 6.42
C GLY A 41 11.21 -0.60 6.40
N VAL A 42 10.43 -0.31 7.45
CA VAL A 42 9.07 -0.85 7.60
C VAL A 42 8.15 -0.41 6.48
N ARG A 43 8.22 0.89 6.12
CA ARG A 43 7.44 1.46 5.02
C ARG A 43 8.33 1.80 3.83
N PRO A 44 7.80 1.70 2.60
CA PRO A 44 8.58 2.00 1.41
C PRO A 44 8.83 3.50 1.24
N LEU A 45 9.94 3.82 0.59
CA LEU A 45 10.25 5.14 0.05
C LEU A 45 11.14 4.93 -1.18
N ILE A 46 10.77 5.51 -2.31
CA ILE A 46 11.45 5.32 -3.57
C ILE A 46 11.92 6.63 -4.17
N LEU A 47 13.06 6.56 -4.85
CA LEU A 47 13.62 7.62 -5.67
C LEU A 47 13.18 7.43 -7.12
N GLY A 48 12.61 8.45 -7.69
CA GLY A 48 12.26 8.54 -9.11
C GLY A 48 12.96 9.68 -9.81
N LYS A 49 12.95 9.65 -11.13
CA LYS A 49 13.48 10.71 -11.99
C LYS A 49 12.59 10.95 -13.19
N ARG A 50 12.35 12.21 -13.52
CA ARG A 50 11.73 12.66 -14.77
C ARG A 50 12.57 13.80 -15.33
N ASP A 51 13.14 13.58 -16.49
CA ASP A 51 14.10 14.49 -17.11
C ASP A 51 15.25 14.83 -16.12
N ASP A 52 15.44 16.08 -15.76
CA ASP A 52 16.44 16.52 -14.76
C ASP A 52 15.86 16.65 -13.34
N THR A 53 14.58 16.29 -13.15
CA THR A 53 13.91 16.44 -11.86
C THR A 53 13.91 15.13 -11.07
N TRP A 54 14.36 15.20 -9.83
CA TRP A 54 14.30 14.10 -8.88
C TRP A 54 12.99 14.12 -8.08
N LEU A 55 12.45 12.96 -7.81
CA LEU A 55 11.19 12.78 -7.08
C LEU A 55 11.36 11.73 -5.97
N LEU A 56 10.60 11.94 -4.89
CA LEU A 56 10.44 10.95 -3.83
C LEU A 56 8.97 10.58 -3.72
N ALA A 57 8.69 9.29 -3.62
CA ALA A 57 7.35 8.77 -3.47
C ALA A 57 7.34 7.52 -2.58
N SER A 58 6.19 7.19 -2.01
CA SER A 58 6.01 5.94 -1.26
C SER A 58 5.75 4.74 -2.16
N GLU A 59 5.29 4.96 -3.40
CA GLU A 59 4.85 3.91 -4.32
C GLU A 59 5.24 4.22 -5.77
N SER A 60 5.57 3.18 -6.55
CA SER A 60 5.94 3.31 -7.97
C SER A 60 4.82 3.90 -8.82
N CYS A 61 3.56 3.54 -8.54
CA CYS A 61 2.41 4.08 -9.25
C CYS A 61 2.28 5.61 -9.18
N ALA A 62 2.80 6.24 -8.11
CA ALA A 62 2.83 7.70 -8.01
C ALA A 62 3.82 8.31 -9.01
N LEU A 63 4.93 7.63 -9.28
CA LEU A 63 5.89 8.04 -10.30
C LEU A 63 5.34 7.84 -11.71
N ASP A 64 4.66 6.72 -11.96
CA ASP A 64 4.02 6.43 -13.25
C ASP A 64 3.01 7.52 -13.63
N ILE A 65 2.17 7.95 -12.68
CA ILE A 65 1.15 9.00 -12.89
C ILE A 65 1.76 10.32 -13.36
N VAL A 66 2.95 10.65 -12.86
CA VAL A 66 3.65 11.91 -13.25
C VAL A 66 4.64 11.71 -14.40
N GLY A 67 4.69 10.53 -15.01
CA GLY A 67 5.60 10.21 -16.11
C GLY A 67 7.08 10.15 -15.68
N ALA A 68 7.34 9.78 -14.43
CA ALA A 68 8.68 9.57 -13.91
C ALA A 68 9.06 8.08 -13.93
N THR A 69 10.34 7.79 -14.00
CA THR A 69 10.87 6.43 -13.89
C THR A 69 11.36 6.15 -12.47
N VAL A 70 11.14 4.93 -11.99
CA VAL A 70 11.74 4.45 -10.74
C VAL A 70 13.25 4.30 -10.94
N VAL A 71 14.03 4.90 -10.04
CA VAL A 71 15.48 4.74 -10.01
C VAL A 71 15.85 3.61 -9.06
N ARG A 72 15.37 3.66 -7.80
CA ARG A 72 15.55 2.60 -6.79
C ARG A 72 14.69 2.85 -5.56
N ASP A 73 14.52 1.83 -4.75
CA ASP A 73 14.09 1.99 -3.36
C ASP A 73 15.19 2.65 -2.52
N LEU A 74 14.82 3.39 -1.47
CA LEU A 74 15.74 3.82 -0.44
C LEU A 74 16.01 2.63 0.50
N GLU A 75 17.27 2.49 0.90
CA GLU A 75 17.67 1.45 1.85
C GLU A 75 17.08 1.71 3.26
N PRO A 76 16.85 0.67 4.07
CA PRO A 76 16.52 0.84 5.48
C PRO A 76 17.55 1.71 6.21
N GLY A 77 17.09 2.77 6.87
CA GLY A 77 17.98 3.73 7.57
C GLY A 77 18.65 4.78 6.67
N GLU A 78 18.31 4.81 5.39
CA GLU A 78 18.86 5.79 4.47
C GLU A 78 18.22 7.17 4.62
N MET A 79 19.07 8.20 4.58
CA MET A 79 18.70 9.59 4.36
C MET A 79 19.25 10.04 3.01
N LEU A 80 18.33 10.33 2.09
CA LEU A 80 18.63 10.85 0.75
C LEU A 80 18.44 12.36 0.74
N ILE A 81 19.43 13.09 0.24
CA ILE A 81 19.41 14.54 0.17
C ILE A 81 19.58 14.95 -1.30
N ILE A 82 18.68 15.80 -1.75
CA ILE A 82 18.65 16.36 -3.10
C ILE A 82 18.76 17.86 -2.99
N ASP A 83 19.81 18.45 -3.53
CA ASP A 83 20.07 19.88 -3.53
C ASP A 83 20.69 20.32 -4.87
N LYS A 84 21.15 21.57 -4.95
CA LYS A 84 21.81 22.14 -6.14
C LYS A 84 23.08 21.41 -6.57
N ASN A 85 23.68 20.61 -5.68
CA ASN A 85 24.89 19.82 -5.97
C ASN A 85 24.53 18.41 -6.48
N GLY A 86 23.25 18.05 -6.51
CA GLY A 86 22.74 16.76 -6.96
C GLY A 86 22.15 15.92 -5.84
N VAL A 87 22.25 14.59 -5.99
CA VAL A 87 21.70 13.60 -5.06
C VAL A 87 22.84 12.97 -4.28
N ARG A 88 22.69 12.92 -2.96
CA ARG A 88 23.62 12.21 -2.07
C ARG A 88 22.86 11.37 -1.06
N SER A 89 23.45 10.26 -0.64
CA SER A 89 22.89 9.31 0.30
C SER A 89 23.76 9.23 1.54
N GLU A 90 23.14 9.18 2.71
CA GLU A 90 23.81 9.05 4.01
C GLU A 90 23.12 7.94 4.83
N MET A 91 23.90 7.23 5.67
CA MET A 91 23.38 6.19 6.57
C MET A 91 23.60 6.63 8.03
N PRO A 92 22.81 7.59 8.54
CA PRO A 92 23.06 8.23 9.84
C PRO A 92 22.61 7.40 11.05
N PHE A 93 21.90 6.29 10.81
CA PHE A 93 21.36 5.42 11.87
C PHE A 93 22.14 4.12 11.98
N GLN A 94 22.08 3.51 13.18
CA GLN A 94 22.62 2.17 13.36
C GLN A 94 21.85 1.19 12.45
N GLN A 95 22.60 0.37 11.72
CA GLN A 95 22.00 -0.68 10.93
C GLN A 95 21.38 -1.76 11.82
N VAL A 96 20.15 -2.13 11.51
CA VAL A 96 19.38 -3.17 12.18
C VAL A 96 18.78 -4.13 11.14
N ALA A 97 18.29 -5.28 11.58
CA ALA A 97 17.64 -6.21 10.67
C ALA A 97 16.37 -5.58 10.05
N PRO A 98 16.22 -5.61 8.72
CA PRO A 98 15.03 -5.10 8.04
C PRO A 98 13.75 -5.79 8.53
N ARG A 99 12.65 -5.03 8.61
CA ARG A 99 11.32 -5.50 9.04
C ARG A 99 10.24 -4.90 8.15
N PHE A 100 10.25 -5.29 6.90
CA PHE A 100 9.28 -4.82 5.92
C PHE A 100 7.84 -5.16 6.37
N CYS A 101 6.92 -4.22 6.17
CA CYS A 101 5.51 -4.40 6.52
C CYS A 101 4.78 -5.21 5.44
N VAL A 102 4.41 -6.45 5.72
CA VAL A 102 3.64 -7.30 4.78
C VAL A 102 2.29 -6.69 4.37
N PHE A 103 1.72 -5.79 5.16
CA PHE A 103 0.49 -5.08 4.83
C PHE A 103 0.61 -4.17 3.61
N GLU A 104 1.81 -3.85 3.15
CA GLU A 104 1.99 -3.20 1.85
C GLU A 104 1.43 -4.09 0.74
N TYR A 105 1.69 -5.39 0.77
CA TYR A 105 1.10 -6.31 -0.20
C TYR A 105 -0.37 -6.61 0.07
N VAL A 106 -0.80 -6.71 1.32
CA VAL A 106 -2.18 -7.07 1.66
C VAL A 106 -3.14 -5.94 1.34
N TYR A 107 -2.82 -4.69 1.77
CA TYR A 107 -3.81 -3.62 1.74
C TYR A 107 -3.28 -2.22 1.38
N PHE A 108 -2.08 -1.81 1.89
CA PHE A 108 -1.70 -0.40 1.84
C PHE A 108 -1.34 0.08 0.44
N SER A 109 -0.49 -0.66 -0.28
CA SER A 109 -0.04 -0.25 -1.61
C SER A 109 -1.11 -0.47 -2.66
N ARG A 110 -1.09 0.34 -3.69
CA ARG A 110 -1.98 0.14 -4.84
C ARG A 110 -1.60 -1.13 -5.60
N PRO A 111 -2.57 -1.84 -6.20
CA PRO A 111 -2.29 -3.08 -6.93
C PRO A 111 -1.30 -2.91 -8.09
N ASP A 112 -1.29 -1.75 -8.73
CA ASP A 112 -0.42 -1.40 -9.84
C ASP A 112 1.01 -0.98 -9.41
N SER A 113 1.30 -0.95 -8.11
CA SER A 113 2.64 -0.65 -7.59
C SER A 113 3.58 -1.85 -7.60
N ILE A 114 4.88 -1.55 -7.72
CA ILE A 114 5.98 -2.47 -7.42
C ILE A 114 6.59 -2.02 -6.09
N VAL A 115 6.71 -2.92 -5.14
CA VAL A 115 7.26 -2.67 -3.80
C VAL A 115 8.30 -3.74 -3.50
N GLU A 116 9.50 -3.34 -3.07
CA GLU A 116 10.63 -4.26 -2.82
C GLU A 116 10.84 -5.26 -4.00
N GLY A 117 10.74 -4.76 -5.23
CA GLY A 117 10.91 -5.54 -6.46
C GLY A 117 9.77 -6.50 -6.81
N ARG A 118 8.64 -6.50 -6.08
CA ARG A 118 7.48 -7.36 -6.34
C ARG A 118 6.25 -6.56 -6.70
N GLY A 119 5.55 -6.97 -7.78
CA GLY A 119 4.26 -6.39 -8.14
C GLY A 119 3.18 -6.74 -7.10
N VAL A 120 2.53 -5.72 -6.56
CA VAL A 120 1.50 -5.87 -5.50
C VAL A 120 0.31 -6.70 -6.00
N TYR A 121 -0.14 -6.48 -7.23
CA TYR A 121 -1.20 -7.28 -7.85
C TYR A 121 -0.87 -8.78 -7.85
N HIS A 122 0.34 -9.14 -8.29
CA HIS A 122 0.77 -10.54 -8.36
C HIS A 122 0.89 -11.16 -6.97
N ALA A 123 1.39 -10.40 -5.99
CA ALA A 123 1.47 -10.86 -4.60
C ALA A 123 0.08 -11.16 -4.03
N ARG A 124 -0.90 -10.26 -4.21
CA ARG A 124 -2.29 -10.48 -3.77
C ARG A 124 -2.93 -11.67 -4.47
N LYS A 125 -2.69 -11.83 -5.76
CA LYS A 125 -3.21 -12.97 -6.52
C LYS A 125 -2.63 -14.29 -6.00
N ALA A 126 -1.32 -14.33 -5.72
CA ALA A 126 -0.67 -15.49 -5.11
C ALA A 126 -1.25 -15.82 -3.72
N ILE A 127 -1.47 -14.81 -2.85
CA ILE A 127 -2.12 -14.99 -1.54
C ILE A 127 -3.50 -15.64 -1.71
N GLY A 128 -4.30 -15.21 -2.68
CA GLY A 128 -5.60 -15.83 -2.98
C GLY A 128 -5.48 -17.28 -3.42
N GLY A 129 -4.47 -17.62 -4.20
CA GLY A 129 -4.18 -19.00 -4.59
C GLY A 129 -3.78 -19.90 -3.41
N GLU A 130 -2.94 -19.40 -2.50
CA GLU A 130 -2.59 -20.11 -1.26
C GLU A 130 -3.81 -20.31 -0.36
N LEU A 131 -4.65 -19.27 -0.22
CA LEU A 131 -5.90 -19.39 0.55
C LEU A 131 -6.81 -20.49 0.00
N ALA A 132 -6.91 -20.66 -1.32
CA ALA A 132 -7.68 -21.75 -1.93
C ALA A 132 -7.08 -23.14 -1.64
N SER A 133 -5.76 -23.24 -1.47
CA SER A 133 -5.07 -24.46 -1.08
C SER A 133 -5.30 -24.81 0.39
N GLU A 134 -5.28 -23.80 1.27
CA GLU A 134 -5.47 -23.96 2.72
C GLU A 134 -6.94 -24.17 3.12
N SER A 135 -7.86 -23.51 2.40
CA SER A 135 -9.30 -23.46 2.73
C SER A 135 -10.14 -23.60 1.46
N HIS A 136 -10.12 -24.78 0.85
CA HIS A 136 -11.01 -25.07 -0.27
C HIS A 136 -12.47 -25.18 0.20
N ILE A 137 -13.37 -24.43 -0.46
CA ILE A 137 -14.80 -24.42 -0.16
C ILE A 137 -15.56 -24.80 -1.42
N ASP A 138 -16.44 -25.80 -1.31
CA ASP A 138 -17.36 -26.19 -2.39
C ASP A 138 -18.40 -25.06 -2.59
N ALA A 139 -18.28 -24.36 -3.71
CA ALA A 139 -19.11 -23.21 -4.05
C ALA A 139 -19.36 -23.15 -5.56
N ASP A 140 -20.38 -22.39 -5.94
CA ASP A 140 -20.76 -22.20 -7.33
C ASP A 140 -20.07 -20.97 -7.96
N LEU A 141 -19.57 -20.04 -7.09
CA LEU A 141 -19.01 -18.78 -7.55
C LEU A 141 -18.08 -18.14 -6.52
N ILE A 142 -16.96 -17.62 -7.00
CA ILE A 142 -16.06 -16.75 -6.24
C ILE A 142 -16.36 -15.30 -6.61
N ILE A 143 -16.60 -14.44 -5.61
CA ILE A 143 -16.82 -13.02 -5.83
C ILE A 143 -15.89 -12.18 -4.93
N PRO A 144 -15.34 -11.07 -5.44
CA PRO A 144 -14.54 -10.16 -4.64
C PRO A 144 -15.40 -9.15 -3.88
N VAL A 145 -14.89 -8.66 -2.75
CA VAL A 145 -15.26 -7.34 -2.26
C VAL A 145 -14.49 -6.29 -3.07
N PRO A 146 -15.18 -5.45 -3.85
CA PRO A 146 -14.48 -4.49 -4.71
C PRO A 146 -13.93 -3.28 -3.90
N ASP A 147 -12.77 -2.73 -4.27
CA ASP A 147 -11.88 -3.17 -5.36
C ASP A 147 -10.72 -4.02 -4.83
N SER A 148 -10.50 -3.99 -3.51
CA SER A 148 -9.32 -4.55 -2.83
C SER A 148 -9.23 -6.08 -2.91
N GLY A 149 -10.37 -6.78 -2.82
CA GLY A 149 -10.43 -8.23 -2.88
C GLY A 149 -10.25 -8.84 -4.29
N VAL A 150 -10.27 -8.03 -5.36
CA VAL A 150 -10.28 -8.54 -6.73
C VAL A 150 -9.08 -9.44 -7.06
N PRO A 151 -7.82 -9.04 -6.80
CA PRO A 151 -6.68 -9.88 -7.14
C PRO A 151 -6.68 -11.21 -6.37
N ALA A 152 -7.01 -11.17 -5.09
CA ALA A 152 -7.07 -12.37 -4.24
C ALA A 152 -8.18 -13.32 -4.69
N ALA A 153 -9.38 -12.80 -5.02
CA ALA A 153 -10.49 -13.60 -5.53
C ALA A 153 -10.15 -14.27 -6.87
N LEU A 154 -9.43 -13.57 -7.76
CA LEU A 154 -8.93 -14.15 -9.01
C LEU A 154 -7.94 -15.29 -8.75
N GLY A 155 -7.00 -15.10 -7.84
CA GLY A 155 -6.05 -16.15 -7.46
C GLY A 155 -6.75 -17.36 -6.83
N TYR A 156 -7.73 -17.12 -5.96
CA TYR A 156 -8.56 -18.18 -5.38
C TYR A 156 -9.33 -18.98 -6.44
N ALA A 157 -10.00 -18.27 -7.37
CA ALA A 157 -10.77 -18.89 -8.44
C ALA A 157 -9.90 -19.73 -9.37
N GLU A 158 -8.75 -19.21 -9.81
CA GLU A 158 -7.81 -19.95 -10.66
C GLU A 158 -7.29 -21.23 -9.99
N LYS A 159 -6.99 -21.17 -8.68
CA LYS A 159 -6.46 -22.32 -7.96
C LYS A 159 -7.53 -23.35 -7.60
N SER A 160 -8.73 -22.91 -7.21
CA SER A 160 -9.85 -23.79 -6.85
C SER A 160 -10.59 -24.37 -8.04
N GLY A 161 -10.50 -23.75 -9.22
CA GLY A 161 -11.30 -24.11 -10.39
C GLY A 161 -12.75 -23.63 -10.34
N VAL A 162 -13.15 -22.93 -9.29
CA VAL A 162 -14.50 -22.35 -9.14
C VAL A 162 -14.59 -21.05 -9.96
N PRO A 163 -15.67 -20.83 -10.73
CA PRO A 163 -15.80 -19.61 -11.56
C PRO A 163 -15.72 -18.30 -10.75
N PHE A 164 -15.11 -17.28 -11.34
CA PHE A 164 -15.07 -15.92 -10.80
C PHE A 164 -16.12 -15.04 -11.50
N ASP A 165 -16.79 -14.16 -10.73
CA ASP A 165 -17.65 -13.12 -11.29
C ASP A 165 -17.75 -11.91 -10.34
N LEU A 166 -18.23 -10.77 -10.86
CA LEU A 166 -18.49 -9.55 -10.10
C LEU A 166 -19.88 -9.59 -9.45
N GLY A 167 -19.98 -10.29 -8.33
CA GLY A 167 -21.24 -10.40 -7.57
C GLY A 167 -21.57 -9.17 -6.71
N ILE A 168 -20.62 -8.29 -6.48
CA ILE A 168 -20.79 -7.00 -5.81
C ILE A 168 -20.28 -5.91 -6.75
N ILE A 169 -21.12 -4.87 -6.95
CA ILE A 169 -20.77 -3.71 -7.77
C ILE A 169 -20.55 -2.50 -6.86
N ARG A 170 -19.42 -1.83 -7.03
CA ARG A 170 -19.12 -0.59 -6.31
C ARG A 170 -19.74 0.62 -7.00
N ASN A 171 -20.36 1.48 -6.21
CA ASN A 171 -20.77 2.80 -6.67
C ASN A 171 -19.57 3.76 -6.61
N HIS A 172 -19.03 4.13 -7.77
CA HIS A 172 -17.86 5.01 -7.88
C HIS A 172 -18.12 6.48 -7.47
N TYR A 173 -19.39 6.89 -7.40
CA TYR A 173 -19.76 8.24 -6.97
C TYR A 173 -19.76 8.40 -5.43
N VAL A 174 -19.63 7.31 -4.69
CA VAL A 174 -19.56 7.33 -3.22
C VAL A 174 -18.11 7.21 -2.76
N GLY A 175 -17.61 8.23 -2.07
CA GLY A 175 -16.24 8.27 -1.53
C GLY A 175 -16.04 7.33 -0.33
N ARG A 176 -14.95 7.55 0.44
CA ARG A 176 -14.61 6.74 1.63
C ARG A 176 -15.68 6.89 2.72
N THR A 177 -16.31 5.76 3.12
CA THR A 177 -17.42 5.72 4.08
C THR A 177 -17.01 5.59 5.55
N PHE A 178 -15.70 5.35 5.83
CA PHE A 178 -15.21 5.10 7.19
C PHE A 178 -15.14 6.33 8.10
N ILE A 179 -15.37 7.53 7.57
CA ILE A 179 -15.29 8.81 8.30
C ILE A 179 -16.63 9.15 8.99
N GLN A 180 -17.67 8.34 8.83
CA GLN A 180 -18.97 8.59 9.47
C GLN A 180 -18.91 8.28 10.99
N PRO A 181 -19.29 9.23 11.86
CA PRO A 181 -19.14 9.08 13.31
C PRO A 181 -20.13 8.07 13.91
N THR A 182 -21.27 7.81 13.27
CA THR A 182 -22.32 6.92 13.80
C THR A 182 -22.34 5.57 13.11
N GLN A 183 -22.73 4.50 13.84
CA GLN A 183 -22.85 3.15 13.29
C GLN A 183 -23.95 3.08 12.21
N LYS A 184 -25.08 3.75 12.41
CA LYS A 184 -26.17 3.82 11.43
C LYS A 184 -25.70 4.49 10.13
N GLY A 185 -25.02 5.64 10.23
CA GLY A 185 -24.46 6.32 9.05
C GLY A 185 -23.46 5.46 8.29
N ARG A 186 -22.64 4.66 8.99
CA ARG A 186 -21.71 3.69 8.37
C ARG A 186 -22.44 2.58 7.61
N THR A 187 -23.48 1.98 8.19
CA THR A 187 -24.28 0.93 7.54
C THR A 187 -25.00 1.44 6.30
N ASP A 188 -25.61 2.62 6.38
CA ASP A 188 -26.28 3.23 5.23
C ASP A 188 -25.27 3.62 4.13
N SER A 189 -24.08 4.07 4.51
CA SER A 189 -23.00 4.38 3.57
C SER A 189 -22.45 3.13 2.87
N VAL A 190 -22.36 1.99 3.56
CA VAL A 190 -21.94 0.71 2.94
C VAL A 190 -22.98 0.29 1.89
N LYS A 191 -24.29 0.37 2.21
CA LYS A 191 -25.37 0.06 1.25
C LYS A 191 -25.35 0.96 0.02
N LEU A 192 -24.99 2.24 0.19
CA LEU A 192 -24.86 3.17 -0.93
C LEU A 192 -23.62 2.88 -1.78
N LYS A 193 -22.57 2.36 -1.15
CA LYS A 193 -21.29 2.10 -1.81
C LYS A 193 -21.24 0.76 -2.57
N HIS A 194 -21.87 -0.27 -2.02
CA HIS A 194 -21.84 -1.62 -2.56
C HIS A 194 -23.27 -2.12 -2.81
N ASN A 195 -23.49 -2.67 -4.00
CA ASN A 195 -24.74 -3.30 -4.34
C ASN A 195 -24.49 -4.72 -4.87
N ALA A 196 -25.24 -5.68 -4.34
CA ALA A 196 -25.21 -7.03 -4.89
C ALA A 196 -25.75 -7.03 -6.33
N ASN A 197 -25.15 -7.84 -7.20
CA ASN A 197 -25.62 -8.10 -8.55
C ASN A 197 -26.53 -9.35 -8.55
N PRO A 198 -27.85 -9.22 -8.46
CA PRO A 198 -28.75 -10.37 -8.31
C PRO A 198 -28.66 -11.34 -9.49
N ALA A 199 -28.38 -10.84 -10.70
CA ALA A 199 -28.25 -11.70 -11.88
C ALA A 199 -27.06 -12.64 -11.80
N ALA A 200 -25.98 -12.23 -11.12
CA ALA A 200 -24.79 -13.06 -10.95
C ALA A 200 -24.92 -14.04 -9.76
N VAL A 201 -25.56 -13.62 -8.65
CA VAL A 201 -25.45 -14.32 -7.35
C VAL A 201 -26.72 -15.10 -6.93
N LYS A 202 -27.90 -14.79 -7.50
CA LYS A 202 -29.17 -15.38 -7.06
C LYS A 202 -29.17 -16.91 -7.17
N GLY A 203 -29.42 -17.59 -6.06
CA GLY A 203 -29.52 -19.05 -5.97
C GLY A 203 -28.18 -19.78 -6.01
N LYS A 204 -27.07 -19.07 -5.94
CA LYS A 204 -25.72 -19.67 -5.92
C LYS A 204 -25.12 -19.68 -4.51
N ARG A 205 -24.32 -20.70 -4.22
CA ARG A 205 -23.43 -20.70 -3.08
C ARG A 205 -22.16 -19.92 -3.48
N ILE A 206 -21.84 -18.88 -2.73
CA ILE A 206 -20.75 -17.99 -3.08
C ILE A 206 -19.65 -18.02 -2.01
N VAL A 207 -18.40 -17.89 -2.45
CA VAL A 207 -17.28 -17.50 -1.60
C VAL A 207 -17.02 -16.03 -1.83
N LEU A 208 -17.13 -15.25 -0.76
CA LEU A 208 -16.82 -13.82 -0.76
C LEU A 208 -15.38 -13.64 -0.29
N VAL A 209 -14.54 -13.03 -1.14
CA VAL A 209 -13.12 -12.79 -0.86
C VAL A 209 -12.87 -11.30 -0.63
N ASP A 210 -12.29 -10.97 0.51
CA ASP A 210 -11.83 -9.62 0.86
C ASP A 210 -10.34 -9.65 1.23
N ASP A 211 -9.72 -8.48 1.36
CA ASP A 211 -8.32 -8.37 1.82
C ASP A 211 -8.18 -8.55 3.32
N SER A 212 -9.20 -8.19 4.09
CA SER A 212 -9.19 -8.25 5.56
C SER A 212 -10.59 -8.23 6.16
N ILE A 213 -10.76 -8.90 7.29
CA ILE A 213 -11.99 -8.87 8.07
C ILE A 213 -11.77 -8.01 9.31
N VAL A 214 -12.41 -6.83 9.36
CA VAL A 214 -12.27 -5.90 10.49
C VAL A 214 -13.54 -5.87 11.34
N ARG A 215 -14.71 -5.63 10.75
CA ARG A 215 -15.99 -5.48 11.45
C ARG A 215 -17.13 -6.30 10.85
N GLY A 216 -16.92 -6.97 9.74
CA GLY A 216 -17.94 -7.76 9.06
C GLY A 216 -19.20 -6.98 8.62
N THR A 217 -19.04 -5.69 8.30
CA THR A 217 -20.17 -4.83 7.89
C THR A 217 -20.33 -4.76 6.36
N THR A 218 -19.28 -5.15 5.66
CA THR A 218 -19.25 -5.20 4.19
C THR A 218 -19.86 -6.47 3.67
#